data_ee9cb4357818a83773805fee44412de2
#
_entry.id   ee9cb4357818a83773805fee44412de2
#
_cell.length_a   1.000
_cell.length_b   1.000
_cell.length_c   1.000
_cell.angle_alpha   90.00
_cell.angle_beta   90.00
_cell.angle_gamma   90.00
#
_symmetry.space_group_name_H-M   'P 1'
#
loop_
_entity.id
_entity.type
_entity.pdbx_description
1 polymer ?
#
loop_
_entity_poly.entity_id
_entity_poly.type
_entity_poly.pdbx_seq_one_letter_code
_entity_poly.pdbx_strand_id
1 'polypeptide(L)'
;MAVGVIAMTAVQICAAAEGTAQAAASEVTPVSISTNEIAGWPAGPEITSETGVLMDADSGTLLYSKGGDEIRYPASITKIMTLLLAVENCSLKEDVVFTETGTRDISWDSGNIGMQVGEVMSMRACLYALVIRSANEVAAQIAEHVGGTEQHFVDMMNERAAQIGLSLIHI
;
A
#
# COMPACT_ATOMS: atom_id res chain seq x y z
N MET A 1 17.75 13.88 -6.17
CA MET A 1 17.60 13.11 -4.91
C MET A 1 16.12 13.05 -4.56
N ALA A 2 15.50 11.90 -4.73
CA ALA A 2 14.11 11.70 -4.33
C ALA A 2 14.11 11.21 -2.88
N VAL A 3 13.68 12.07 -1.96
CA VAL A 3 13.47 11.69 -0.56
C VAL A 3 12.08 11.08 -0.48
N GLY A 4 11.98 9.76 -0.46
CA GLY A 4 10.74 9.06 -0.23
C GLY A 4 10.57 8.80 1.27
N VAL A 5 9.64 9.48 1.91
CA VAL A 5 9.19 9.11 3.26
C VAL A 5 8.16 8.01 3.08
N ILE A 6 8.53 6.77 3.37
CA ILE A 6 7.62 5.64 3.38
C ILE A 6 7.24 5.38 4.83
N ALA A 7 6.04 5.82 5.23
CA ALA A 7 5.44 5.36 6.47
C ALA A 7 4.78 4.00 6.16
N MET A 8 5.35 2.92 6.67
CA MET A 8 4.78 1.57 6.52
C MET A 8 3.82 1.30 7.65
N THR A 9 2.62 0.91 7.30
CA THR A 9 1.59 0.56 8.27
C THR A 9 0.70 -0.56 7.77
N ALA A 10 0.27 -1.41 8.66
CA ALA A 10 -0.53 -2.59 8.34
C ALA A 10 -2.00 -2.28 8.03
N VAL A 11 -2.52 -2.85 6.96
CA VAL A 11 -3.96 -3.00 6.73
C VAL A 11 -4.37 -4.35 7.30
N GLN A 12 -5.18 -4.33 8.34
CA GLN A 12 -5.83 -5.51 8.82
C GLN A 12 -7.19 -5.60 8.10
N ILE A 13 -7.22 -6.31 6.99
CA ILE A 13 -8.48 -6.68 6.35
C ILE A 13 -8.97 -7.93 7.09
N CYS A 14 -10.02 -7.78 7.89
CA CYS A 14 -10.70 -8.91 8.52
C CYS A 14 -11.35 -9.77 7.43
N ALA A 15 -10.72 -10.91 7.13
CA ALA A 15 -11.40 -12.03 6.50
C ALA A 15 -11.38 -13.19 7.48
N ALA A 16 -12.55 -13.51 8.04
CA ALA A 16 -12.74 -14.73 8.81
C ALA A 16 -12.75 -15.91 7.82
N ALA A 17 -11.73 -16.72 7.86
CA ALA A 17 -11.76 -18.08 7.32
C ALA A 17 -11.00 -18.98 8.28
N GLU A 18 -11.73 -19.79 9.03
CA GLU A 18 -11.19 -20.87 9.84
C GLU A 18 -10.62 -21.97 8.93
N GLY A 19 -9.32 -22.21 9.06
CA GLY A 19 -8.66 -23.31 8.35
C GLY A 19 -7.25 -23.50 8.89
N THR A 20 -7.07 -24.48 9.75
CA THR A 20 -5.83 -24.87 10.40
C THR A 20 -4.72 -25.25 9.42
N ALA A 21 -3.65 -24.45 9.41
CA ALA A 21 -2.32 -24.91 9.02
C ALA A 21 -1.28 -24.20 9.89
N GLN A 22 -0.87 -24.84 10.95
CA GLN A 22 0.13 -24.38 11.90
C GLN A 22 1.51 -24.69 11.32
N ALA A 23 2.07 -23.73 10.57
CA ALA A 23 3.49 -23.73 10.27
C ALA A 23 4.19 -22.88 11.34
N ALA A 24 5.12 -23.50 12.07
CA ALA A 24 5.91 -22.85 13.10
C ALA A 24 6.79 -21.76 12.45
N ALA A 25 6.31 -20.51 12.48
CA ALA A 25 7.13 -19.35 12.22
C ALA A 25 7.99 -19.11 13.47
N SER A 26 9.30 -19.19 13.31
CA SER A 26 10.22 -18.74 14.35
C SER A 26 9.90 -17.27 14.65
N GLU A 27 9.57 -16.96 15.91
CA GLU A 27 9.40 -15.60 16.41
C GLU A 27 10.74 -14.85 16.28
N VAL A 28 10.92 -14.19 15.14
CA VAL A 28 11.90 -13.12 15.04
C VAL A 28 11.22 -11.90 15.66
N THR A 29 11.55 -11.61 16.91
CA THR A 29 11.13 -10.36 17.54
C THR A 29 11.78 -9.22 16.75
N PRO A 30 11.02 -8.35 16.09
CA PRO A 30 11.62 -7.23 15.38
C PRO A 30 12.29 -6.32 16.41
N VAL A 31 13.60 -6.17 16.29
CA VAL A 31 14.35 -5.20 17.09
C VAL A 31 14.05 -3.84 16.48
N SER A 32 13.23 -3.04 17.16
CA SER A 32 12.98 -1.66 16.75
C SER A 32 14.31 -0.88 16.82
N ILE A 33 14.86 -0.56 15.65
CA ILE A 33 16.11 0.21 15.55
C ILE A 33 15.74 1.69 15.50
N SER A 34 15.99 2.39 16.63
CA SER A 34 16.02 3.84 16.64
C SER A 34 17.43 4.31 16.25
N THR A 35 17.58 4.95 15.09
CA THR A 35 18.90 5.43 14.63
C THR A 35 19.49 6.49 15.55
N ASN A 36 18.68 7.24 16.31
CA ASN A 36 19.13 8.21 17.29
C ASN A 36 19.82 7.57 18.52
N GLU A 37 19.66 6.27 18.71
CA GLU A 37 20.29 5.50 19.79
C GLU A 37 21.60 4.82 19.35
N ILE A 38 21.95 4.91 18.06
CA ILE A 38 23.18 4.32 17.53
C ILE A 38 24.36 5.23 17.82
N ALA A 39 25.31 4.75 18.60
CA ALA A 39 26.50 5.51 18.95
C ALA A 39 27.31 5.89 17.69
N GLY A 40 27.59 7.17 17.53
CA GLY A 40 28.34 7.71 16.39
C GLY A 40 27.51 7.92 15.13
N TRP A 41 26.21 7.59 15.12
CA TRP A 41 25.32 7.92 14.02
C TRP A 41 24.80 9.36 14.19
N PRO A 42 24.69 10.15 13.10
CA PRO A 42 24.14 11.50 13.18
C PRO A 42 22.70 11.48 13.72
N ALA A 43 22.39 12.38 14.66
CA ALA A 43 21.05 12.54 15.15
C ALA A 43 20.12 12.95 13.97
N GLY A 44 19.03 12.23 13.80
CA GLY A 44 17.99 12.58 12.83
C GLY A 44 17.15 13.76 13.29
N PRO A 45 16.33 14.32 12.40
CA PRO A 45 15.43 15.42 12.72
C PRO A 45 14.36 14.99 13.72
N GLU A 46 13.92 15.92 14.54
CA GLU A 46 12.68 15.73 15.29
C GLU A 46 11.49 15.80 14.35
N ILE A 47 10.67 14.75 14.35
CA ILE A 47 9.43 14.69 13.58
C ILE A 47 8.23 14.56 14.51
N THR A 48 7.13 15.21 14.14
CA THR A 48 5.86 15.15 14.89
C THR A 48 5.09 13.85 14.65
N SER A 49 5.39 13.14 13.56
CA SER A 49 4.82 11.83 13.29
C SER A 49 5.24 10.82 14.34
N GLU A 50 4.35 9.88 14.68
CA GLU A 50 4.65 8.80 15.61
C GLU A 50 5.78 7.90 15.10
N THR A 51 5.77 7.61 13.79
CA THR A 51 6.78 6.80 13.10
C THR A 51 7.33 7.51 11.87
N GLY A 52 8.56 7.16 11.49
CA GLY A 52 9.17 7.68 10.27
C GLY A 52 10.45 6.93 9.92
N VAL A 53 10.67 6.77 8.62
CA VAL A 53 11.87 6.10 8.07
C VAL A 53 12.42 6.93 6.93
N LEU A 54 13.74 7.08 6.88
CA LEU A 54 14.48 7.61 5.75
C LEU A 54 15.47 6.56 5.27
N MET A 55 15.42 6.25 3.99
CA MET A 55 16.28 5.25 3.37
C MET A 55 16.94 5.85 2.13
N ASP A 56 18.20 5.52 1.91
CA ASP A 56 18.87 5.79 0.63
C ASP A 56 18.31 4.86 -0.44
N ALA A 57 17.80 5.44 -1.52
CA ALA A 57 17.07 4.69 -2.55
C ALA A 57 17.97 3.79 -3.41
N ASP A 58 19.25 4.11 -3.53
CA ASP A 58 20.19 3.36 -4.37
C ASP A 58 20.78 2.17 -3.62
N SER A 59 21.16 2.38 -2.36
CA SER A 59 21.82 1.36 -1.53
C SER A 59 20.88 0.57 -0.61
N GLY A 60 19.66 1.07 -0.39
CA GLY A 60 18.75 0.51 0.62
C GLY A 60 19.18 0.80 2.06
N THR A 61 20.20 1.67 2.25
CA THR A 61 20.71 1.97 3.59
C THR A 61 19.71 2.79 4.39
N LEU A 62 19.38 2.30 5.59
CA LEU A 62 18.53 3.01 6.53
C LEU A 62 19.32 4.18 7.16
N LEU A 63 18.90 5.41 6.86
CA LEU A 63 19.56 6.63 7.34
C LEU A 63 18.91 7.17 8.62
N TYR A 64 17.62 6.96 8.78
CA TYR A 64 16.84 7.37 9.95
C TYR A 64 15.69 6.42 10.18
N SER A 65 15.44 6.06 11.43
CA SER A 65 14.28 5.30 11.85
C SER A 65 13.78 5.81 13.21
N LYS A 66 12.50 6.04 13.26
CA LYS A 66 11.71 6.27 14.46
C LYS A 66 10.51 5.34 14.39
N GLY A 67 10.52 4.26 15.17
CA GLY A 67 9.44 3.27 15.17
C GLY A 67 9.17 2.67 13.79
N GLY A 68 10.21 2.45 12.97
CA GLY A 68 10.07 1.96 11.59
C GLY A 68 9.50 0.54 11.50
N ASP A 69 9.63 -0.25 12.57
CA ASP A 69 9.12 -1.61 12.66
C ASP A 69 7.77 -1.70 13.40
N GLU A 70 7.20 -0.55 13.80
CA GLU A 70 5.90 -0.54 14.45
C GLU A 70 4.77 -0.72 13.44
N ILE A 71 3.80 -1.56 13.80
CA ILE A 71 2.60 -1.80 12.98
C ILE A 71 1.74 -0.54 12.98
N ARG A 72 1.43 -0.04 11.79
CA ARG A 72 0.59 1.14 11.59
C ARG A 72 -0.39 0.90 10.42
N TYR A 73 -1.47 1.66 10.39
CA TYR A 73 -2.40 1.65 9.26
C TYR A 73 -1.82 2.52 8.10
N PRO A 74 -1.59 1.97 6.90
CA PRO A 74 -0.98 2.72 5.78
C PRO A 74 -1.92 3.75 5.16
N ALA A 75 -3.21 3.66 5.42
CA ALA A 75 -4.21 4.48 4.75
C ALA A 75 -3.97 4.47 3.22
N SER A 76 -3.96 5.62 2.57
CA SER A 76 -3.81 5.72 1.12
C SER A 76 -2.43 5.28 0.57
N ILE A 77 -1.44 5.01 1.41
CA ILE A 77 -0.17 4.42 0.96
C ILE A 77 -0.39 3.02 0.36
N THR A 78 -1.43 2.31 0.78
CA THR A 78 -1.88 1.04 0.17
C THR A 78 -2.03 1.15 -1.35
N LYS A 79 -2.39 2.32 -1.87
CA LYS A 79 -2.58 2.56 -3.31
C LYS A 79 -1.28 2.43 -4.13
N ILE A 80 -0.12 2.45 -3.48
CA ILE A 80 1.17 2.14 -4.13
C ILE A 80 1.16 0.69 -4.61
N MET A 81 0.64 -0.24 -3.81
CA MET A 81 0.52 -1.64 -4.22
C MET A 81 -0.53 -1.81 -5.32
N THR A 82 -1.66 -1.10 -5.25
CA THR A 82 -2.66 -1.08 -6.32
C THR A 82 -2.05 -0.60 -7.65
N LEU A 83 -1.28 0.48 -7.61
CA LEU A 83 -0.57 1.00 -8.78
C LEU A 83 0.43 -0.01 -9.33
N LEU A 84 1.24 -0.62 -8.46
CA LEU A 84 2.26 -1.60 -8.84
C LEU A 84 1.61 -2.78 -9.58
N LEU A 85 0.58 -3.38 -9.01
CA LEU A 85 -0.12 -4.51 -9.63
C LEU A 85 -0.80 -4.12 -10.95
N ALA A 86 -1.39 -2.94 -11.04
CA ALA A 86 -1.98 -2.47 -12.28
C ALA A 86 -0.93 -2.31 -13.40
N VAL A 87 0.25 -1.75 -13.08
CA VAL A 87 1.34 -1.58 -14.05
C VAL A 87 1.96 -2.92 -14.46
N GLU A 88 2.03 -3.88 -13.54
CA GLU A 88 2.57 -5.21 -13.81
C GLU A 88 1.63 -6.09 -14.64
N ASN A 89 0.30 -5.87 -14.57
CA ASN A 89 -0.69 -6.79 -15.14
C ASN A 89 -1.52 -6.21 -16.29
N CYS A 90 -1.52 -4.89 -16.49
CA CYS A 90 -2.37 -4.23 -17.48
C CYS A 90 -1.60 -3.31 -18.42
N SER A 91 -2.11 -3.15 -19.63
CA SER A 91 -1.65 -2.08 -20.51
C SER A 91 -2.22 -0.72 -20.06
N LEU A 92 -1.38 0.31 -20.08
CA LEU A 92 -1.81 1.68 -19.74
C LEU A 92 -2.87 2.24 -20.69
N LYS A 93 -3.10 1.57 -21.85
CA LYS A 93 -4.09 1.96 -22.86
C LYS A 93 -5.41 1.21 -22.73
N GLU A 94 -5.50 0.22 -21.85
CA GLU A 94 -6.75 -0.51 -21.61
C GLU A 94 -7.83 0.43 -21.09
N ASP A 95 -9.05 0.19 -21.55
CA ASP A 95 -10.22 0.87 -21.07
C ASP A 95 -10.74 0.18 -19.80
N VAL A 96 -10.87 0.93 -18.73
CA VAL A 96 -11.45 0.51 -17.45
C VAL A 96 -12.88 1.02 -17.41
N VAL A 97 -13.84 0.10 -17.41
CA VAL A 97 -15.27 0.40 -17.31
C VAL A 97 -15.67 0.40 -15.84
N PHE A 98 -16.26 1.50 -15.37
CA PHE A 98 -16.73 1.60 -13.99
C PHE A 98 -18.03 0.83 -13.78
N THR A 99 -18.02 -0.04 -12.79
CA THR A 99 -19.15 -0.88 -12.37
C THR A 99 -19.68 -0.42 -11.02
N GLU A 100 -20.67 -1.12 -10.49
CA GLU A 100 -21.15 -0.88 -9.13
C GLU A 100 -20.04 -1.11 -8.08
N THR A 101 -19.08 -1.97 -8.34
CA THR A 101 -17.94 -2.23 -7.43
C THR A 101 -17.14 -0.95 -7.19
N GLY A 102 -16.71 -0.26 -8.24
CA GLY A 102 -15.94 0.97 -8.10
C GLY A 102 -16.76 2.15 -7.58
N THR A 103 -18.06 2.17 -7.82
CA THR A 103 -18.90 3.35 -7.50
C THR A 103 -19.71 3.22 -6.20
N ARG A 104 -19.72 2.03 -5.57
CA ARG A 104 -20.37 1.84 -4.27
C ARG A 104 -19.54 2.50 -3.16
N ASP A 105 -20.19 2.88 -2.08
CA ASP A 105 -19.55 3.33 -0.84
C ASP A 105 -18.60 4.54 -1.00
N ILE A 106 -18.80 5.37 -2.02
CA ILE A 106 -18.06 6.62 -2.17
C ILE A 106 -18.52 7.58 -1.08
N SER A 107 -17.69 7.73 -0.06
CA SER A 107 -17.89 8.78 0.94
C SER A 107 -17.49 10.13 0.32
N TRP A 108 -18.35 11.14 0.41
CA TRP A 108 -18.13 12.47 -0.17
C TRP A 108 -16.89 13.19 0.41
N ASP A 109 -16.47 12.83 1.62
CA ASP A 109 -15.29 13.34 2.33
C ASP A 109 -14.01 12.54 2.06
N SER A 110 -14.12 11.42 1.34
CA SER A 110 -12.98 10.61 0.91
C SER A 110 -12.42 11.06 -0.44
N GLY A 111 -11.17 10.72 -0.72
CA GLY A 111 -10.57 10.96 -2.04
C GLY A 111 -11.37 10.27 -3.14
N ASN A 112 -11.94 11.03 -4.06
CA ASN A 112 -12.69 10.53 -5.21
C ASN A 112 -12.66 11.55 -6.36
N ILE A 113 -13.08 11.14 -7.55
CA ILE A 113 -13.28 11.97 -8.74
C ILE A 113 -14.72 11.90 -9.26
N GLY A 114 -15.60 11.18 -8.57
CA GLY A 114 -17.03 11.12 -8.82
C GLY A 114 -17.46 10.30 -10.02
N MET A 115 -16.74 9.21 -10.33
CA MET A 115 -17.07 8.30 -11.43
C MET A 115 -18.43 7.64 -11.24
N GLN A 116 -19.13 7.45 -12.33
CA GLN A 116 -20.45 6.82 -12.38
C GLN A 116 -20.39 5.46 -13.08
N VAL A 117 -21.34 4.59 -12.77
CA VAL A 117 -21.49 3.28 -13.44
C VAL A 117 -21.62 3.47 -14.95
N GLY A 118 -20.83 2.72 -15.71
CA GLY A 118 -20.79 2.76 -17.17
C GLY A 118 -19.82 3.79 -17.75
N GLU A 119 -19.25 4.68 -16.95
CA GLU A 119 -18.17 5.56 -17.43
C GLU A 119 -16.90 4.76 -17.71
N VAL A 120 -16.09 5.26 -18.62
CA VAL A 120 -14.87 4.59 -19.09
C VAL A 120 -13.68 5.53 -18.99
N MET A 121 -12.60 5.02 -18.41
CA MET A 121 -11.31 5.71 -18.39
C MET A 121 -10.20 4.78 -18.85
N SER A 122 -9.15 5.33 -19.49
CA SER A 122 -7.95 4.51 -19.73
C SER A 122 -7.27 4.16 -18.40
N MET A 123 -6.60 3.01 -18.33
CA MET A 123 -5.81 2.61 -17.14
C MET A 123 -4.83 3.72 -16.75
N ARG A 124 -4.17 4.38 -17.71
CA ARG A 124 -3.30 5.53 -17.44
C ARG A 124 -4.01 6.64 -16.66
N ALA A 125 -5.23 7.01 -17.07
CA ALA A 125 -5.99 8.06 -16.41
C ALA A 125 -6.44 7.61 -15.01
N CYS A 126 -6.82 6.34 -14.85
CA CYS A 126 -7.11 5.75 -13.55
C CYS A 126 -5.91 5.86 -12.59
N LEU A 127 -4.71 5.53 -13.05
CA LEU A 127 -3.50 5.63 -12.22
C LEU A 127 -3.17 7.08 -11.83
N TYR A 128 -3.39 8.05 -12.71
CA TYR A 128 -3.26 9.46 -12.34
C TYR A 128 -4.29 9.87 -11.29
N ALA A 129 -5.56 9.48 -11.45
CA ALA A 129 -6.60 9.76 -10.46
C ALA A 129 -6.29 9.08 -9.11
N LEU A 130 -5.81 7.84 -9.14
CA LEU A 130 -5.37 7.10 -7.97
C LEU A 130 -4.30 7.84 -7.17
N VAL A 131 -3.25 8.34 -7.84
CA VAL A 131 -2.10 8.96 -7.18
C VAL A 131 -2.37 10.42 -6.79
N ILE A 132 -2.96 11.22 -7.70
CA ILE A 132 -3.12 12.66 -7.50
C ILE A 132 -4.30 12.99 -6.59
N ARG A 133 -5.41 12.26 -6.74
CA ARG A 133 -6.65 12.49 -5.99
C ARG A 133 -6.89 11.47 -4.89
N SER A 134 -6.04 10.45 -4.83
CA SER A 134 -6.26 9.32 -3.89
C SER A 134 -7.64 8.68 -4.07
N ALA A 135 -8.16 8.64 -5.31
CA ALA A 135 -9.51 8.25 -5.64
C ALA A 135 -9.80 6.81 -5.22
N ASN A 136 -10.72 6.63 -4.28
CA ASN A 136 -11.04 5.31 -3.71
C ASN A 136 -11.85 4.46 -4.68
N GLU A 137 -12.83 5.07 -5.37
CA GLU A 137 -13.63 4.40 -6.38
C GLU A 137 -12.77 3.89 -7.54
N VAL A 138 -11.73 4.65 -7.89
CA VAL A 138 -10.78 4.24 -8.93
C VAL A 138 -9.91 3.08 -8.43
N ALA A 139 -9.51 3.10 -7.16
CA ALA A 139 -8.76 1.98 -6.58
C ALA A 139 -9.57 0.67 -6.59
N ALA A 140 -10.84 0.73 -6.19
CA ALA A 140 -11.75 -0.41 -6.21
C ALA A 140 -11.99 -0.91 -7.64
N GLN A 141 -12.18 0.01 -8.61
CA GLN A 141 -12.39 -0.38 -10.00
C GLN A 141 -11.13 -0.97 -10.64
N ILE A 142 -9.93 -0.47 -10.31
CA ILE A 142 -8.67 -1.10 -10.72
C ILE A 142 -8.57 -2.50 -10.13
N ALA A 143 -8.93 -2.68 -8.86
CA ALA A 143 -8.90 -3.99 -8.21
C ALA A 143 -9.80 -5.01 -8.91
N GLU A 144 -11.03 -4.63 -9.24
CA GLU A 144 -11.93 -5.48 -10.00
C GLU A 144 -11.42 -5.76 -11.43
N HIS A 145 -10.91 -4.74 -12.11
CA HIS A 145 -10.40 -4.86 -13.49
C HIS A 145 -9.21 -5.82 -13.58
N VAL A 146 -8.26 -5.71 -12.66
CA VAL A 146 -7.02 -6.51 -12.66
C VAL A 146 -7.26 -7.90 -12.07
N GLY A 147 -7.96 -7.97 -10.95
CA GLY A 147 -8.18 -9.21 -10.21
C GLY A 147 -9.44 -9.99 -10.65
N GLY A 148 -10.33 -9.38 -11.46
CA GLY A 148 -11.65 -9.92 -11.74
C GLY A 148 -12.62 -9.77 -10.56
N THR A 149 -12.12 -9.76 -9.34
CA THR A 149 -12.84 -9.41 -8.10
C THR A 149 -11.91 -8.66 -7.16
N GLU A 150 -12.47 -7.83 -6.28
CA GLU A 150 -11.69 -7.15 -5.25
C GLU A 150 -10.97 -8.14 -4.32
N GLN A 151 -11.63 -9.25 -3.96
CA GLN A 151 -11.04 -10.26 -3.08
C GLN A 151 -9.81 -10.90 -3.72
N HIS A 152 -9.89 -11.30 -4.98
CA HIS A 152 -8.74 -11.88 -5.66
C HIS A 152 -7.61 -10.86 -5.83
N PHE A 153 -7.95 -9.58 -6.05
CA PHE A 153 -6.93 -8.53 -6.08
C PHE A 153 -6.22 -8.35 -4.74
N VAL A 154 -6.95 -8.46 -3.63
CA VAL A 154 -6.35 -8.46 -2.27
C VAL A 154 -5.40 -9.65 -2.09
N ASP A 155 -5.76 -10.83 -2.59
CA ASP A 155 -4.88 -11.99 -2.56
C ASP A 155 -3.61 -11.74 -3.37
N MET A 156 -3.72 -11.12 -4.57
CA MET A 156 -2.57 -10.69 -5.37
C MET A 156 -1.69 -9.67 -4.64
N MET A 157 -2.29 -8.71 -3.94
CA MET A 157 -1.56 -7.72 -3.13
C MET A 157 -0.74 -8.41 -2.04
N ASN A 158 -1.33 -9.35 -1.32
CA ASN A 158 -0.65 -10.10 -0.26
C ASN A 158 0.48 -10.96 -0.80
N GLU A 159 0.25 -11.65 -1.92
CA GLU A 159 1.28 -12.45 -2.58
C GLU A 159 2.44 -11.56 -3.04
N ARG A 160 2.14 -10.43 -3.68
CA ARG A 160 3.17 -9.50 -4.14
C ARG A 160 3.95 -8.87 -2.99
N ALA A 161 3.27 -8.54 -1.90
CA ALA A 161 3.90 -8.04 -0.68
C ALA A 161 4.93 -9.06 -0.14
N ALA A 162 4.55 -10.33 -0.05
CA ALA A 162 5.46 -11.40 0.38
C ALA A 162 6.67 -11.55 -0.57
N GLN A 163 6.45 -11.48 -1.89
CA GLN A 163 7.53 -11.57 -2.88
C GLN A 163 8.57 -10.44 -2.77
N ILE A 164 8.15 -9.23 -2.41
CA ILE A 164 9.06 -8.10 -2.23
C ILE A 164 9.57 -7.97 -0.79
N GLY A 165 9.33 -8.97 0.04
CA GLY A 165 9.85 -9.04 1.40
C GLY A 165 9.08 -8.22 2.44
N LEU A 166 7.88 -7.75 2.12
CA LEU A 166 6.97 -7.20 3.12
C LEU A 166 6.37 -8.34 3.92
N SER A 167 6.56 -8.35 5.23
CA SER A 167 5.96 -9.36 6.10
C SER A 167 4.47 -9.10 6.27
N LEU A 168 3.64 -10.15 6.20
CA LEU A 168 2.20 -10.06 6.55
C LEU A 168 1.96 -9.68 8.02
N ILE A 169 2.99 -9.77 8.86
CA ILE A 169 2.97 -9.26 10.23
C ILE A 169 3.02 -7.72 10.24
N HIS A 170 3.44 -7.13 9.12
CA HIS A 170 3.61 -5.68 8.94
C HIS A 170 2.62 -5.08 7.93
N ILE A 171 1.63 -5.87 7.47
CA ILE A 171 0.58 -5.41 6.54
C ILE A 171 -0.79 -5.58 7.20
#